data_8417c964ae9117cdd47ff6c89735713f
#
_entry.id   8417c964ae9117cdd47ff6c89735713f
#
_cell.length_a   1.000
_cell.length_b   1.000
_cell.length_c   1.000
_cell.angle_alpha   90.00
_cell.angle_beta   90.00
_cell.angle_gamma   90.00
#
_symmetry.space_group_name_H-M   'P 1'
#
loop_
_entity.id
_entity.type
_entity.pdbx_description
1 polymer ?
#
loop_
_entity_poly.entity_id
_entity_poly.type
_entity_poly.pdbx_seq_one_letter_code
_entity_poly.pdbx_strand_id
1 'polypeptide(L)'
;MNGRVPVDAASLVEEHPDGRVELRDDSVISSSPLYNHDLAPVAVAKRDWSTYNYAALWVGMAACIPTYMLSSGLIASGMNWWQAIVTILLGNVIVLIPILLNSHPGTKYGIPFPVFARAAYGTYGSNLPALMRALVACGWFGIQSWLGGKALFTIFTALHKDWPTMLGGPVILEHSATEWISFFIFWSLNVLVIYRGMDLLKKIEGLAAPFVLLMCGALVVWAVTNAHGVGTLLSDPGKFKDFPSFITVFIPSLTGMIGFWATLSLNMPDFTRYGRSQREQTIGQVVALPAAMTLLSMMGVVVTSAALVIYPQSSSKVLWDPINLISLFTDPLTVCVSMFTVAVATLAMNIAANVVSPANDFSNAFPRYINFRTGGLITAILGILMQPWKLIADPSGYIFQWLVGYSGGLGSIAGVLIIDYWIVKKKKLELPDLYLPEGVYKYQKGSNPAAIVATVIGCALAWVGWFYAPLKILFDYAWFVGFATSGIIYYLIMSKSAKST
;
A
#
# COMPACT_ATOMS: atom_id res chain seq x y z
N MET A 1 -32.03 32.80 -13.59
CA MET A 1 -31.65 32.25 -14.90
C MET A 1 -30.38 32.96 -15.36
N ASN A 2 -29.19 32.49 -14.93
CA ASN A 2 -27.95 33.00 -15.49
C ASN A 2 -27.50 31.96 -16.53
N GLY A 3 -27.77 32.27 -17.82
CA GLY A 3 -27.26 31.49 -18.92
C GLY A 3 -25.75 31.54 -18.97
N ARG A 4 -25.08 30.49 -18.40
CA ARG A 4 -23.67 30.25 -18.75
C ARG A 4 -23.65 29.84 -20.23
N VAL A 5 -22.99 30.63 -21.04
CA VAL A 5 -22.56 30.25 -22.39
C VAL A 5 -21.80 28.92 -22.22
N PRO A 6 -22.07 27.89 -23.03
CA PRO A 6 -21.27 26.67 -23.01
C PRO A 6 -19.83 27.08 -23.36
N VAL A 7 -18.98 27.14 -22.36
CA VAL A 7 -17.53 27.32 -22.59
C VAL A 7 -17.06 26.00 -23.19
N ASP A 8 -16.48 26.06 -24.38
CA ASP A 8 -15.92 24.88 -25.05
C ASP A 8 -14.88 24.26 -24.12
N ALA A 9 -15.09 23.02 -23.69
CA ALA A 9 -14.21 22.31 -22.76
C ALA A 9 -12.76 22.26 -23.27
N ALA A 10 -12.57 22.25 -24.59
CA ALA A 10 -11.25 22.31 -25.23
C ALA A 10 -10.50 23.63 -24.95
N SER A 11 -11.25 24.74 -24.72
CA SER A 11 -10.66 26.05 -24.40
C SER A 11 -10.16 26.15 -22.95
N LEU A 12 -10.59 25.23 -22.06
CA LEU A 12 -10.29 25.24 -20.64
C LEU A 12 -9.02 24.48 -20.29
N VAL A 13 -8.53 23.65 -21.21
CA VAL A 13 -7.33 22.82 -20.99
C VAL A 13 -6.20 23.21 -21.94
N GLU A 14 -4.99 22.95 -21.50
CA GLU A 14 -3.79 23.04 -22.33
C GLU A 14 -3.14 21.66 -22.42
N GLU A 15 -2.96 21.19 -23.65
CA GLU A 15 -2.23 19.96 -23.94
C GLU A 15 -0.82 20.31 -24.38
N HIS A 16 0.19 19.87 -23.61
CA HIS A 16 1.59 20.11 -23.88
C HIS A 16 2.14 19.14 -24.95
N PRO A 17 3.23 19.48 -25.65
CA PRO A 17 3.83 18.61 -26.68
C PRO A 17 4.21 17.21 -26.21
N ASP A 18 4.47 17.04 -24.91
CA ASP A 18 4.79 15.77 -24.29
C ASP A 18 3.55 14.94 -23.86
N GLY A 19 2.36 15.42 -24.19
CA GLY A 19 1.07 14.79 -23.92
C GLY A 19 0.53 15.00 -22.50
N ARG A 20 1.18 15.84 -21.69
CA ARG A 20 0.64 16.26 -20.39
C ARG A 20 -0.48 17.30 -20.61
N VAL A 21 -1.48 17.26 -19.74
CA VAL A 21 -2.65 18.13 -19.81
C VAL A 21 -2.78 18.89 -18.49
N GLU A 22 -3.11 20.18 -18.56
CA GLU A 22 -3.43 20.97 -17.38
C GLU A 22 -4.64 21.90 -17.63
N LEU A 23 -5.22 22.40 -16.54
CA LEU A 23 -6.22 23.46 -16.63
C LEU A 23 -5.53 24.80 -16.85
N ARG A 24 -6.07 25.62 -17.77
CA ARG A 24 -5.60 27.00 -17.97
C ARG A 24 -6.00 27.91 -16.83
N ASP A 25 -7.15 27.63 -16.20
CA ASP A 25 -7.69 28.40 -15.08
C ASP A 25 -8.46 27.49 -14.12
N ASP A 26 -8.00 27.41 -12.89
CA ASP A 26 -8.63 26.63 -11.82
C ASP A 26 -9.95 27.25 -11.34
N SER A 27 -10.27 28.51 -11.69
CA SER A 27 -11.52 29.19 -11.30
C SER A 27 -12.76 28.43 -11.78
N VAL A 28 -12.64 27.72 -12.90
CA VAL A 28 -13.72 26.90 -13.49
C VAL A 28 -14.19 25.81 -12.54
N ILE A 29 -13.28 25.21 -11.79
CA ILE A 29 -13.56 24.07 -10.90
C ILE A 29 -13.63 24.48 -9.42
N SER A 30 -13.01 25.60 -9.03
CA SER A 30 -12.83 25.98 -7.62
C SER A 30 -14.16 26.24 -6.87
N SER A 31 -15.21 26.66 -7.58
CA SER A 31 -16.57 26.87 -7.03
C SER A 31 -17.38 25.56 -6.91
N SER A 32 -16.88 24.46 -7.45
CA SER A 32 -17.60 23.18 -7.47
C SER A 32 -17.73 22.56 -6.06
N PRO A 33 -18.84 21.89 -5.74
CA PRO A 33 -18.97 21.11 -4.51
C PRO A 33 -18.02 19.89 -4.46
N LEU A 34 -17.50 19.47 -5.60
CA LEU A 34 -16.54 18.35 -5.73
C LEU A 34 -15.08 18.81 -5.62
N TYR A 35 -14.85 20.13 -5.57
CA TYR A 35 -13.50 20.68 -5.44
C TYR A 35 -12.99 20.56 -4.01
N ASN A 36 -11.72 20.17 -3.91
CA ASN A 36 -10.93 20.24 -2.70
C ASN A 36 -9.50 20.59 -3.12
N HIS A 37 -8.86 21.50 -2.40
CA HIS A 37 -7.50 21.97 -2.70
C HIS A 37 -6.48 20.82 -2.77
N ASP A 38 -6.60 19.83 -1.87
CA ASP A 38 -5.69 18.66 -1.82
C ASP A 38 -5.88 17.72 -3.00
N LEU A 39 -7.07 17.76 -3.63
CA LEU A 39 -7.45 16.96 -4.80
C LEU A 39 -7.31 17.71 -6.13
N ALA A 40 -6.95 18.98 -6.11
CA ALA A 40 -6.81 19.81 -7.32
C ALA A 40 -5.75 19.22 -8.26
N PRO A 41 -5.89 19.40 -9.59
CA PRO A 41 -4.87 18.99 -10.54
C PRO A 41 -3.59 19.77 -10.32
N VAL A 42 -2.46 19.07 -10.36
CA VAL A 42 -1.15 19.72 -10.23
C VAL A 42 -0.78 20.40 -11.53
N ALA A 43 -0.43 21.70 -11.50
CA ALA A 43 0.03 22.42 -12.67
C ALA A 43 1.34 21.81 -13.21
N VAL A 44 1.54 21.82 -14.55
CA VAL A 44 2.70 21.20 -15.22
C VAL A 44 4.02 21.76 -14.69
N ALA A 45 4.10 23.04 -14.36
CA ALA A 45 5.26 23.67 -13.77
C ALA A 45 5.69 23.09 -12.40
N LYS A 46 4.78 22.41 -11.69
CA LYS A 46 5.03 21.76 -10.40
C LYS A 46 5.24 20.24 -10.52
N ARG A 47 5.21 19.69 -11.73
CA ARG A 47 5.40 18.25 -11.99
C ARG A 47 6.89 18.01 -12.28
N ASP A 48 7.70 17.91 -11.25
CA ASP A 48 9.17 17.88 -11.32
C ASP A 48 9.79 16.53 -10.91
N TRP A 49 8.95 15.55 -10.50
CA TRP A 49 9.45 14.24 -10.08
C TRP A 49 10.12 13.50 -11.25
N SER A 50 11.38 13.12 -11.01
CA SER A 50 12.24 12.38 -11.94
C SER A 50 12.25 10.88 -11.62
N THR A 51 12.95 10.09 -12.44
CA THR A 51 13.24 8.67 -12.19
C THR A 51 13.79 8.43 -10.80
N TYR A 52 14.68 9.31 -10.32
CA TYR A 52 15.26 9.22 -8.98
C TYR A 52 14.20 9.30 -7.87
N ASN A 53 13.24 10.23 -7.99
CA ASN A 53 12.19 10.39 -6.98
C ASN A 53 11.31 9.13 -6.87
N TYR A 54 10.96 8.51 -8.00
CA TYR A 54 10.20 7.26 -8.00
C TYR A 54 11.03 6.09 -7.46
N ALA A 55 12.30 6.02 -7.80
CA ALA A 55 13.19 5.00 -7.25
C ALA A 55 13.34 5.16 -5.72
N ALA A 56 13.57 6.39 -5.25
CA ALA A 56 13.67 6.69 -3.82
C ALA A 56 12.36 6.37 -3.07
N LEU A 57 11.20 6.71 -3.66
CA LEU A 57 9.88 6.37 -3.12
C LEU A 57 9.74 4.87 -2.90
N TRP A 58 10.06 4.04 -3.92
CA TRP A 58 9.93 2.59 -3.82
C TRP A 58 10.92 1.97 -2.83
N VAL A 59 12.17 2.44 -2.82
CA VAL A 59 13.16 2.00 -1.82
C VAL A 59 12.69 2.35 -0.41
N GLY A 60 12.20 3.59 -0.20
CA GLY A 60 11.70 4.04 1.10
C GLY A 60 10.48 3.23 1.58
N MET A 61 9.52 2.96 0.68
CA MET A 61 8.33 2.16 1.02
C MET A 61 8.64 0.68 1.22
N ALA A 62 9.57 0.11 0.45
CA ALA A 62 9.96 -1.29 0.58
C ALA A 62 10.79 -1.55 1.85
N ALA A 63 11.57 -0.57 2.32
CA ALA A 63 12.44 -0.68 3.49
C ALA A 63 11.65 -0.63 4.80
N CYS A 64 10.82 -1.62 5.05
CA CYS A 64 9.97 -1.72 6.23
C CYS A 64 9.91 -3.16 6.80
N ILE A 65 9.51 -3.27 8.05
CA ILE A 65 9.37 -4.55 8.76
C ILE A 65 8.42 -5.51 8.02
N PRO A 66 7.24 -5.10 7.53
CA PRO A 66 6.36 -6.00 6.79
C PRO A 66 7.03 -6.67 5.59
N THR A 67 7.93 -5.99 4.87
CA THR A 67 8.68 -6.59 3.76
C THR A 67 9.61 -7.72 4.23
N TYR A 68 10.32 -7.51 5.35
CA TYR A 68 11.12 -8.56 5.99
C TYR A 68 10.23 -9.75 6.35
N MET A 69 9.07 -9.49 6.95
CA MET A 69 8.13 -10.53 7.38
C MET A 69 7.55 -11.35 6.22
N LEU A 70 7.53 -10.84 4.98
CA LEU A 70 7.08 -11.61 3.82
C LEU A 70 7.96 -12.82 3.57
N SER A 71 9.27 -12.64 3.43
CA SER A 71 10.19 -13.72 3.10
C SER A 71 10.31 -14.74 4.23
N SER A 72 10.49 -14.27 5.46
CA SER A 72 10.54 -15.14 6.62
C SER A 72 9.23 -15.88 6.87
N GLY A 73 8.08 -15.23 6.61
CA GLY A 73 6.76 -15.84 6.67
C GLY A 73 6.55 -16.95 5.64
N LEU A 74 7.02 -16.76 4.39
CA LEU A 74 6.97 -17.80 3.36
C LEU A 74 7.85 -19.01 3.70
N ILE A 75 9.02 -18.77 4.27
CA ILE A 75 9.91 -19.85 4.77
C ILE A 75 9.24 -20.59 5.94
N ALA A 76 8.64 -19.87 6.88
CA ALA A 76 7.88 -20.47 7.97
C ALA A 76 6.71 -21.32 7.47
N SER A 77 6.12 -20.95 6.32
CA SER A 77 5.05 -21.69 5.63
C SER A 77 5.55 -22.92 4.86
N GLY A 78 6.85 -23.15 4.79
CA GLY A 78 7.46 -24.35 4.22
C GLY A 78 8.21 -24.17 2.91
N MET A 79 8.27 -22.96 2.36
CA MET A 79 9.09 -22.67 1.19
C MET A 79 10.57 -22.71 1.55
N ASN A 80 11.41 -23.15 0.62
CA ASN A 80 12.83 -22.86 0.72
C ASN A 80 13.11 -21.40 0.29
N TRP A 81 14.33 -20.92 0.52
CA TRP A 81 14.70 -19.54 0.30
C TRP A 81 14.47 -19.05 -1.14
N TRP A 82 14.82 -19.85 -2.15
CA TRP A 82 14.65 -19.44 -3.54
C TRP A 82 13.18 -19.45 -3.97
N GLN A 83 12.37 -20.40 -3.47
CA GLN A 83 10.92 -20.41 -3.69
C GLN A 83 10.27 -19.16 -3.11
N ALA A 84 10.66 -18.76 -1.90
CA ALA A 84 10.17 -17.54 -1.27
C ALA A 84 10.56 -16.28 -2.08
N ILE A 85 11.83 -16.16 -2.46
CA ILE A 85 12.33 -15.01 -3.23
C ILE A 85 11.69 -14.94 -4.62
N VAL A 86 11.57 -16.05 -5.33
CA VAL A 86 10.89 -16.09 -6.65
C VAL A 86 9.42 -15.73 -6.52
N THR A 87 8.73 -16.22 -5.48
CA THR A 87 7.32 -15.86 -5.24
C THR A 87 7.16 -14.35 -5.01
N ILE A 88 8.04 -13.74 -4.21
CA ILE A 88 8.04 -12.30 -3.96
C ILE A 88 8.34 -11.53 -5.25
N LEU A 89 9.38 -11.92 -5.99
CA LEU A 89 9.73 -11.27 -7.26
C LEU A 89 8.58 -11.33 -8.26
N LEU A 90 7.99 -12.50 -8.47
CA LEU A 90 6.85 -12.70 -9.39
C LEU A 90 5.64 -11.85 -8.98
N GLY A 91 5.29 -11.83 -7.69
CA GLY A 91 4.20 -10.99 -7.19
C GLY A 91 4.43 -9.51 -7.45
N ASN A 92 5.66 -9.03 -7.25
CA ASN A 92 6.03 -7.64 -7.51
C ASN A 92 6.05 -7.30 -9.00
N VAL A 93 6.51 -8.21 -9.87
CA VAL A 93 6.45 -8.02 -11.33
C VAL A 93 5.01 -7.99 -11.84
N ILE A 94 4.15 -8.85 -11.32
CA ILE A 94 2.73 -8.90 -11.72
C ILE A 94 2.01 -7.62 -11.27
N VAL A 95 2.15 -7.20 -10.01
CA VAL A 95 1.46 -6.00 -9.51
C VAL A 95 2.02 -4.71 -10.11
N LEU A 96 3.26 -4.70 -10.58
CA LEU A 96 3.84 -3.56 -11.29
C LEU A 96 3.04 -3.21 -12.56
N ILE A 97 2.44 -4.19 -13.24
CA ILE A 97 1.63 -3.93 -14.45
C ILE A 97 0.45 -3.00 -14.14
N PRO A 98 -0.48 -3.31 -13.25
CA PRO A 98 -1.57 -2.40 -12.90
C PRO A 98 -1.07 -1.10 -12.24
N ILE A 99 0.04 -1.11 -11.51
CA ILE A 99 0.66 0.10 -10.98
C ILE A 99 1.01 1.06 -12.12
N LEU A 100 1.71 0.61 -13.15
CA LEU A 100 2.11 1.44 -14.29
C LEU A 100 0.90 1.91 -15.12
N LEU A 101 -0.08 1.03 -15.33
CA LEU A 101 -1.29 1.38 -16.08
C LEU A 101 -2.09 2.48 -15.38
N ASN A 102 -2.24 2.40 -14.06
CA ASN A 102 -2.94 3.43 -13.28
C ASN A 102 -2.07 4.67 -12.98
N SER A 103 -0.74 4.58 -13.06
CA SER A 103 0.17 5.74 -12.96
C SER A 103 -0.01 6.73 -14.11
N HIS A 104 -0.34 6.24 -15.29
CA HIS A 104 -0.41 7.04 -16.51
C HIS A 104 -1.36 8.26 -16.41
N PRO A 105 -2.63 8.13 -15.94
CA PRO A 105 -3.52 9.28 -15.81
C PRO A 105 -3.02 10.30 -14.79
N GLY A 106 -2.35 9.87 -13.70
CA GLY A 106 -1.74 10.78 -12.74
C GLY A 106 -0.73 11.71 -13.40
N THR A 107 0.23 11.16 -14.13
CA THR A 107 1.23 11.96 -14.87
C THR A 107 0.62 12.77 -16.02
N LYS A 108 -0.35 12.20 -16.75
CA LYS A 108 -0.96 12.90 -17.89
C LYS A 108 -1.78 14.10 -17.43
N TYR A 109 -2.63 13.96 -16.44
CA TYR A 109 -3.61 14.96 -16.03
C TYR A 109 -3.29 15.68 -14.71
N GLY A 110 -2.27 15.24 -13.98
CA GLY A 110 -1.91 15.81 -12.68
C GLY A 110 -2.92 15.52 -11.56
N ILE A 111 -3.72 14.48 -11.68
CA ILE A 111 -4.85 14.17 -10.78
C ILE A 111 -4.54 13.00 -9.83
N PRO A 112 -5.07 13.02 -8.59
CA PRO A 112 -4.94 11.92 -7.65
C PRO A 112 -5.93 10.77 -7.97
N PHE A 113 -5.73 9.62 -7.31
CA PHE A 113 -6.52 8.41 -7.51
C PHE A 113 -8.04 8.62 -7.36
N PRO A 114 -8.59 9.22 -6.29
CA PRO A 114 -10.04 9.32 -6.16
C PRO A 114 -10.68 10.19 -7.24
N VAL A 115 -9.96 11.21 -7.74
CA VAL A 115 -10.41 12.01 -8.88
C VAL A 115 -10.36 11.22 -10.18
N PHE A 116 -9.28 10.45 -10.39
CA PHE A 116 -9.20 9.53 -11.53
C PHE A 116 -10.36 8.52 -11.53
N ALA A 117 -10.70 7.98 -10.36
CA ALA A 117 -11.82 7.04 -10.23
C ALA A 117 -13.19 7.63 -10.62
N ARG A 118 -13.36 8.96 -10.57
CA ARG A 118 -14.59 9.62 -11.04
C ARG A 118 -14.88 9.35 -12.51
N ALA A 119 -13.85 9.18 -13.32
CA ALA A 119 -14.00 8.87 -14.74
C ALA A 119 -14.76 7.55 -14.96
N ALA A 120 -14.42 6.50 -14.22
CA ALA A 120 -15.03 5.18 -14.35
C ALA A 120 -16.32 5.02 -13.54
N TYR A 121 -16.32 5.50 -12.30
CA TYR A 121 -17.39 5.26 -11.32
C TYR A 121 -18.43 6.37 -11.24
N GLY A 122 -18.15 7.55 -11.79
CA GLY A 122 -18.95 8.76 -11.63
C GLY A 122 -18.48 9.63 -10.47
N THR A 123 -18.94 10.88 -10.45
CA THR A 123 -18.48 11.91 -9.51
C THR A 123 -18.71 11.56 -8.04
N TYR A 124 -19.80 10.87 -7.72
CA TYR A 124 -20.09 10.37 -6.37
C TYR A 124 -19.82 8.86 -6.22
N GLY A 125 -19.98 8.09 -7.31
CA GLY A 125 -19.71 6.66 -7.33
C GLY A 125 -18.25 6.33 -7.04
N SER A 126 -17.31 7.24 -7.31
CA SER A 126 -15.89 7.13 -6.99
C SER A 126 -15.61 6.97 -5.49
N ASN A 127 -16.56 7.30 -4.62
CA ASN A 127 -16.44 7.07 -3.18
C ASN A 127 -16.39 5.59 -2.84
N LEU A 128 -16.99 4.70 -3.65
CA LEU A 128 -16.91 3.26 -3.41
C LEU A 128 -15.44 2.76 -3.47
N PRO A 129 -14.72 2.90 -4.61
CA PRO A 129 -13.31 2.46 -4.67
C PRO A 129 -12.40 3.26 -3.73
N ALA A 130 -12.64 4.56 -3.54
CA ALA A 130 -11.85 5.39 -2.64
C ALA A 130 -11.95 4.90 -1.19
N LEU A 131 -13.16 4.68 -0.67
CA LEU A 131 -13.35 4.21 0.72
C LEU A 131 -12.89 2.77 0.92
N MET A 132 -13.09 1.87 -0.05
CA MET A 132 -12.56 0.51 0.02
C MET A 132 -11.03 0.51 0.15
N ARG A 133 -10.36 1.31 -0.65
CA ARG A 133 -8.90 1.48 -0.60
C ARG A 133 -8.46 2.16 0.71
N ALA A 134 -9.17 3.21 1.14
CA ALA A 134 -8.87 3.91 2.39
C ALA A 134 -8.93 2.99 3.60
N LEU A 135 -9.94 2.12 3.70
CA LEU A 135 -10.06 1.15 4.78
C LEU A 135 -8.85 0.21 4.86
N VAL A 136 -8.38 -0.31 3.72
CA VAL A 136 -7.18 -1.15 3.70
C VAL A 136 -5.95 -0.36 4.18
N ALA A 137 -5.81 0.91 3.77
CA ALA A 137 -4.73 1.75 4.25
C ALA A 137 -4.82 2.06 5.75
N CYS A 138 -6.02 2.19 6.32
CA CYS A 138 -6.20 2.31 7.76
C CYS A 138 -5.67 1.07 8.50
N GLY A 139 -5.91 -0.14 7.97
CA GLY A 139 -5.34 -1.37 8.53
C GLY A 139 -3.82 -1.37 8.48
N TRP A 140 -3.25 -0.96 7.37
CA TRP A 140 -1.79 -0.81 7.24
C TRP A 140 -1.22 0.26 8.18
N PHE A 141 -1.91 1.39 8.35
CA PHE A 141 -1.54 2.40 9.33
C PHE A 141 -1.49 1.81 10.75
N GLY A 142 -2.51 1.02 11.10
CA GLY A 142 -2.57 0.32 12.37
C GLY A 142 -1.40 -0.64 12.57
N ILE A 143 -1.13 -1.50 11.57
CA ILE A 143 -0.02 -2.47 11.58
C ILE A 143 1.32 -1.75 11.80
N GLN A 144 1.60 -0.71 11.04
CA GLN A 144 2.85 0.05 11.19
C GLN A 144 2.93 0.77 12.56
N SER A 145 1.80 1.31 13.04
CA SER A 145 1.76 1.93 14.36
C SER A 145 2.00 0.92 15.48
N TRP A 146 1.48 -0.31 15.35
CA TRP A 146 1.73 -1.39 16.29
C TRP A 146 3.19 -1.83 16.29
N LEU A 147 3.80 -2.01 15.13
CA LEU A 147 5.21 -2.35 14.98
C LEU A 147 6.13 -1.28 15.56
N GLY A 148 5.84 -0.01 15.30
CA GLY A 148 6.58 1.11 15.90
C GLY A 148 6.42 1.18 17.42
N GLY A 149 5.22 0.87 17.93
CA GLY A 149 4.97 0.72 19.37
C GLY A 149 5.79 -0.43 19.99
N LYS A 150 5.86 -1.59 19.33
CA LYS A 150 6.73 -2.71 19.75
C LYS A 150 8.21 -2.31 19.76
N ALA A 151 8.67 -1.52 18.78
CA ALA A 151 10.04 -1.02 18.76
C ALA A 151 10.32 -0.12 19.99
N LEU A 152 9.40 0.81 20.33
CA LEU A 152 9.53 1.61 21.55
C LEU A 152 9.48 0.77 22.83
N PHE A 153 8.58 -0.22 22.90
CA PHE A 153 8.51 -1.15 24.01
C PHE A 153 9.84 -1.88 24.22
N THR A 154 10.49 -2.31 23.13
CA THR A 154 11.79 -2.99 23.18
C THR A 154 12.90 -2.03 23.64
N ILE A 155 12.89 -0.75 23.20
CA ILE A 155 13.82 0.27 23.71
C ILE A 155 13.64 0.46 25.23
N PHE A 156 12.42 0.66 25.68
CA PHE A 156 12.14 0.87 27.10
C PHE A 156 12.54 -0.33 27.95
N THR A 157 12.32 -1.55 27.43
CA THR A 157 12.76 -2.79 28.09
C THR A 157 14.30 -2.91 28.16
N ALA A 158 15.01 -2.49 27.12
CA ALA A 158 16.48 -2.48 27.10
C ALA A 158 17.06 -1.46 28.10
N LEU A 159 16.41 -0.30 28.27
CA LEU A 159 16.81 0.74 29.22
C LEU A 159 16.38 0.42 30.65
N HIS A 160 15.25 -0.23 30.83
CA HIS A 160 14.66 -0.58 32.12
C HIS A 160 14.08 -1.99 32.08
N LYS A 161 14.81 -2.95 32.60
CA LYS A 161 14.47 -4.39 32.51
C LYS A 161 13.09 -4.76 33.08
N ASP A 162 12.61 -3.99 34.06
CA ASP A 162 11.29 -4.20 34.69
C ASP A 162 10.15 -3.56 33.89
N TRP A 163 10.44 -2.86 32.77
CA TRP A 163 9.41 -2.20 31.97
C TRP A 163 8.21 -3.12 31.61
N PRO A 164 8.41 -4.37 31.15
CA PRO A 164 7.30 -5.27 30.80
C PRO A 164 6.32 -5.53 31.96
N THR A 165 6.80 -5.51 33.20
CA THR A 165 6.02 -5.83 34.41
C THR A 165 5.79 -4.63 35.33
N MET A 166 6.36 -3.45 35.01
CA MET A 166 6.40 -2.27 35.88
C MET A 166 5.04 -1.83 36.40
N LEU A 167 3.99 -1.96 35.59
CA LEU A 167 2.65 -1.52 36.01
C LEU A 167 1.81 -2.66 36.61
N GLY A 168 2.30 -3.90 36.65
CA GLY A 168 1.66 -5.04 37.34
C GLY A 168 0.17 -5.22 37.04
N GLY A 169 -0.29 -4.64 35.95
CA GLY A 169 -1.69 -4.39 35.68
C GLY A 169 -2.36 -5.42 34.79
N PRO A 170 -3.66 -5.25 34.54
CA PRO A 170 -4.45 -6.19 33.75
C PRO A 170 -3.92 -6.27 32.32
N VAL A 171 -3.89 -7.49 31.81
CA VAL A 171 -3.67 -7.78 30.41
C VAL A 171 -4.95 -7.38 29.66
N ILE A 172 -4.86 -6.38 28.79
CA ILE A 172 -5.98 -5.93 27.95
C ILE A 172 -5.76 -6.47 26.54
N LEU A 173 -6.71 -7.25 26.02
CA LEU A 173 -6.61 -7.87 24.70
C LEU A 173 -5.28 -8.64 24.50
N GLU A 174 -4.87 -9.40 25.52
CA GLU A 174 -3.64 -10.21 25.55
C GLU A 174 -2.32 -9.40 25.61
N HIS A 175 -2.37 -8.08 25.79
CA HIS A 175 -1.22 -7.18 25.84
C HIS A 175 -1.12 -6.45 27.18
N SER A 176 0.11 -6.23 27.66
CA SER A 176 0.37 -5.52 28.91
C SER A 176 0.07 -4.02 28.81
N ALA A 177 -0.13 -3.38 29.95
CA ALA A 177 -0.33 -1.92 30.00
C ALA A 177 0.85 -1.15 29.39
N THR A 178 2.07 -1.63 29.57
CA THR A 178 3.29 -1.01 29.03
C THR A 178 3.43 -1.17 27.53
N GLU A 179 2.93 -2.27 26.93
CA GLU A 179 2.80 -2.40 25.47
C GLU A 179 1.81 -1.37 24.92
N TRP A 180 0.66 -1.19 25.57
CA TRP A 180 -0.33 -0.18 25.18
C TRP A 180 0.21 1.24 25.29
N ILE A 181 0.94 1.57 26.36
CA ILE A 181 1.59 2.86 26.50
C ILE A 181 2.58 3.11 25.37
N SER A 182 3.44 2.14 25.07
CA SER A 182 4.42 2.23 23.98
C SER A 182 3.74 2.41 22.63
N PHE A 183 2.65 1.67 22.38
CA PHE A 183 1.82 1.81 21.18
C PHE A 183 1.22 3.22 21.07
N PHE A 184 0.58 3.73 22.11
CA PHE A 184 -0.03 5.06 22.08
C PHE A 184 0.98 6.20 22.00
N ILE A 185 2.19 6.04 22.55
CA ILE A 185 3.28 6.99 22.32
C ILE A 185 3.62 7.04 20.83
N PHE A 186 3.84 5.89 20.19
CA PHE A 186 4.17 5.85 18.76
C PHE A 186 3.02 6.35 17.89
N TRP A 187 1.79 5.95 18.19
CA TRP A 187 0.58 6.44 17.53
C TRP A 187 0.47 7.97 17.62
N SER A 188 0.73 8.54 18.79
CA SER A 188 0.73 10.00 19.01
C SER A 188 1.82 10.71 18.20
N LEU A 189 2.99 10.09 18.03
CA LEU A 189 4.04 10.61 17.13
C LEU A 189 3.55 10.67 15.68
N ASN A 190 2.85 9.63 15.18
CA ASN A 190 2.23 9.66 13.86
C ASN A 190 1.22 10.81 13.75
N VAL A 191 0.32 10.96 14.73
CA VAL A 191 -0.67 12.04 14.76
C VAL A 191 0.01 13.42 14.77
N LEU A 192 1.10 13.59 15.51
CA LEU A 192 1.87 14.83 15.53
C LEU A 192 2.45 15.18 14.16
N VAL A 193 3.01 14.18 13.44
CA VAL A 193 3.54 14.38 12.08
C VAL A 193 2.41 14.74 11.11
N ILE A 194 1.27 14.05 11.18
CA ILE A 194 0.07 14.39 10.37
C ILE A 194 -0.33 15.85 10.59
N TYR A 195 -0.32 16.32 11.83
CA TYR A 195 -0.71 17.68 12.16
C TYR A 195 0.29 18.73 11.68
N ARG A 196 1.60 18.42 11.72
CA ARG A 196 2.69 19.29 11.21
C ARG A 196 2.74 19.35 9.69
N GLY A 197 2.21 18.33 8.99
CA GLY A 197 2.01 18.30 7.55
C GLY A 197 3.23 17.83 6.74
N MET A 198 3.11 17.96 5.41
CA MET A 198 4.02 17.35 4.42
C MET A 198 5.47 17.82 4.49
N ASP A 199 5.75 19.04 4.99
CA ASP A 199 7.12 19.57 5.04
C ASP A 199 8.00 18.82 6.04
N LEU A 200 7.44 18.43 7.18
CA LEU A 200 8.13 17.60 8.16
C LEU A 200 8.35 16.19 7.60
N LEU A 201 7.35 15.64 6.94
CA LEU A 201 7.42 14.31 6.32
C LEU A 201 8.58 14.21 5.33
N LYS A 202 8.69 15.14 4.37
CA LYS A 202 9.79 15.17 3.38
C LYS A 202 11.17 15.15 4.02
N LYS A 203 11.36 15.86 5.13
CA LYS A 203 12.63 15.88 5.88
C LYS A 203 12.93 14.52 6.53
N ILE A 204 11.92 13.90 7.13
CA ILE A 204 12.05 12.59 7.78
C ILE A 204 12.37 11.52 6.73
N GLU A 205 11.63 11.48 5.62
CA GLU A 205 11.84 10.50 4.53
C GLU A 205 13.23 10.57 3.92
N GLY A 206 13.72 11.79 3.65
CA GLY A 206 15.04 11.99 3.07
C GLY A 206 16.20 11.45 3.91
N LEU A 207 16.02 11.40 5.23
CA LEU A 207 17.00 10.85 6.18
C LEU A 207 16.76 9.37 6.50
N ALA A 208 15.50 8.94 6.56
CA ALA A 208 15.13 7.60 6.99
C ALA A 208 15.58 6.52 6.00
N ALA A 209 15.35 6.69 4.70
CA ALA A 209 15.64 5.65 3.71
C ALA A 209 17.12 5.22 3.66
N PRO A 210 18.13 6.13 3.54
CA PRO A 210 19.53 5.73 3.58
C PRO A 210 19.92 5.08 4.91
N PHE A 211 19.40 5.60 6.01
CA PHE A 211 19.71 5.11 7.34
C PHE A 211 19.18 3.68 7.55
N VAL A 212 17.96 3.39 7.09
CA VAL A 212 17.37 2.06 7.15
C VAL A 212 18.17 1.05 6.33
N LEU A 213 18.58 1.40 5.11
CA LEU A 213 19.40 0.52 4.27
C LEU A 213 20.74 0.20 4.94
N LEU A 214 21.39 1.20 5.55
CA LEU A 214 22.63 0.99 6.32
C LEU A 214 22.41 0.04 7.51
N MET A 215 21.34 0.23 8.27
CA MET A 215 21.02 -0.61 9.41
C MET A 215 20.63 -2.04 9.00
N CYS A 216 19.88 -2.20 7.92
CA CYS A 216 19.61 -3.53 7.35
C CYS A 216 20.91 -4.22 6.92
N GLY A 217 21.81 -3.49 6.25
CA GLY A 217 23.15 -3.99 5.89
C GLY A 217 23.97 -4.39 7.13
N ALA A 218 23.99 -3.54 8.16
CA ALA A 218 24.66 -3.85 9.43
C ALA A 218 24.08 -5.10 10.11
N LEU A 219 22.75 -5.27 10.08
CA LEU A 219 22.08 -6.46 10.62
C LEU A 219 22.49 -7.73 9.85
N VAL A 220 22.60 -7.66 8.52
CA VAL A 220 23.09 -8.78 7.70
C VAL A 220 24.54 -9.12 8.07
N VAL A 221 25.42 -8.12 8.14
CA VAL A 221 26.84 -8.33 8.53
C VAL A 221 26.93 -8.94 9.91
N TRP A 222 26.19 -8.40 10.88
CA TRP A 222 26.12 -8.95 12.23
C TRP A 222 25.67 -10.42 12.23
N ALA A 223 24.58 -10.73 11.51
CA ALA A 223 24.00 -12.07 11.47
C ALA A 223 24.99 -13.09 10.85
N VAL A 224 25.58 -12.76 9.69
CA VAL A 224 26.54 -13.64 9.00
C VAL A 224 27.81 -13.84 9.80
N THR A 225 28.31 -12.79 10.47
CA THR A 225 29.54 -12.86 11.29
C THR A 225 29.32 -13.75 12.51
N ASN A 226 28.22 -13.58 13.25
CA ASN A 226 27.95 -14.35 14.47
C ASN A 226 27.49 -15.78 14.19
N ALA A 227 26.86 -16.05 13.04
CA ALA A 227 26.53 -17.41 12.62
C ALA A 227 27.72 -18.14 11.95
N HIS A 228 28.88 -17.47 11.76
CA HIS A 228 30.01 -17.96 10.98
C HIS A 228 29.63 -18.41 9.56
N GLY A 229 28.65 -17.73 8.97
CA GLY A 229 28.13 -18.01 7.63
C GLY A 229 26.68 -17.56 7.45
N VAL A 230 26.10 -17.91 6.31
CA VAL A 230 24.72 -17.52 5.96
C VAL A 230 23.63 -18.39 6.61
N GLY A 231 24.02 -19.32 7.47
CA GLY A 231 23.12 -20.24 8.16
C GLY A 231 22.65 -21.41 7.29
N THR A 232 21.73 -22.20 7.85
CA THR A 232 21.30 -23.46 7.25
C THR A 232 20.11 -23.35 6.30
N LEU A 233 19.32 -22.26 6.36
CA LEU A 233 18.14 -22.11 5.50
C LEU A 233 18.46 -22.04 4.01
N LEU A 234 19.66 -21.58 3.63
CA LEU A 234 20.08 -21.57 2.23
C LEU A 234 20.38 -22.97 1.69
N SER A 235 20.57 -23.94 2.56
CA SER A 235 20.75 -25.37 2.22
C SER A 235 19.46 -26.18 2.48
N ASP A 236 18.44 -25.61 3.09
CA ASP A 236 17.19 -26.28 3.41
C ASP A 236 16.38 -26.51 2.11
N PRO A 237 16.02 -27.75 1.77
CA PRO A 237 15.21 -28.05 0.59
C PRO A 237 13.76 -27.55 0.69
N GLY A 238 13.33 -27.09 1.88
CA GLY A 238 11.95 -26.78 2.20
C GLY A 238 11.13 -28.01 2.61
N LYS A 239 9.82 -27.79 2.85
CA LYS A 239 8.94 -28.84 3.39
C LYS A 239 8.11 -29.58 2.34
N PHE A 240 8.10 -29.10 1.09
CA PHE A 240 7.26 -29.68 0.03
C PHE A 240 7.91 -30.90 -0.59
N LYS A 241 7.18 -32.03 -0.58
CA LYS A 241 7.65 -33.31 -1.13
C LYS A 241 7.42 -33.43 -2.64
N ASP A 242 6.44 -32.69 -3.17
CA ASP A 242 6.02 -32.72 -4.56
C ASP A 242 5.51 -31.37 -5.04
N PHE A 243 5.35 -31.24 -6.36
CA PHE A 243 4.86 -30.01 -6.98
C PHE A 243 3.41 -29.67 -6.61
N PRO A 244 2.45 -30.61 -6.53
CA PRO A 244 1.10 -30.29 -6.05
C PRO A 244 1.05 -29.68 -4.65
N SER A 245 1.80 -30.22 -3.70
CA SER A 245 1.85 -29.66 -2.33
C SER A 245 2.46 -28.25 -2.29
N PHE A 246 3.46 -27.99 -3.13
CA PHE A 246 4.03 -26.65 -3.31
C PHE A 246 2.96 -25.66 -3.86
N ILE A 247 2.24 -26.03 -4.92
CA ILE A 247 1.27 -25.17 -5.59
C ILE A 247 0.14 -24.73 -4.64
N THR A 248 -0.30 -25.56 -3.72
CA THR A 248 -1.35 -25.22 -2.76
C THR A 248 -0.95 -24.06 -1.83
N VAL A 249 0.35 -23.87 -1.61
CA VAL A 249 0.88 -22.76 -0.81
C VAL A 249 1.36 -21.60 -1.69
N PHE A 250 1.95 -21.93 -2.85
CA PHE A 250 2.46 -20.93 -3.79
C PHE A 250 1.39 -19.97 -4.31
N ILE A 251 0.23 -20.49 -4.71
CA ILE A 251 -0.84 -19.67 -5.28
C ILE A 251 -1.37 -18.60 -4.31
N PRO A 252 -1.84 -18.94 -3.10
CA PRO A 252 -2.26 -17.91 -2.16
C PRO A 252 -1.10 -17.02 -1.72
N SER A 253 0.13 -17.54 -1.65
CA SER A 253 1.32 -16.72 -1.38
C SER A 253 1.55 -15.69 -2.48
N LEU A 254 1.51 -16.08 -3.75
CA LEU A 254 1.65 -15.17 -4.89
C LEU A 254 0.55 -14.09 -4.87
N THR A 255 -0.70 -14.49 -4.61
CA THR A 255 -1.82 -13.56 -4.43
C THR A 255 -1.55 -12.59 -3.27
N GLY A 256 -1.02 -13.07 -2.16
CA GLY A 256 -0.60 -12.24 -1.03
C GLY A 256 0.52 -11.25 -1.39
N MET A 257 1.50 -11.67 -2.18
CA MET A 257 2.59 -10.78 -2.64
C MET A 257 2.06 -9.66 -3.56
N ILE A 258 1.11 -9.98 -4.45
CA ILE A 258 0.39 -8.97 -5.25
C ILE A 258 -0.44 -8.08 -4.31
N GLY A 259 -1.12 -8.68 -3.34
CA GLY A 259 -1.92 -8.00 -2.33
C GLY A 259 -1.12 -6.95 -1.57
N PHE A 260 0.14 -7.21 -1.25
CA PHE A 260 1.00 -6.28 -0.50
C PHE A 260 1.03 -4.88 -1.12
N TRP A 261 1.08 -4.77 -2.44
CA TRP A 261 1.06 -3.51 -3.17
C TRP A 261 -0.26 -3.22 -3.90
N ALA A 262 -1.30 -4.00 -3.66
CA ALA A 262 -2.58 -3.81 -4.36
C ALA A 262 -3.22 -2.44 -4.08
N THR A 263 -3.00 -1.85 -2.91
CA THR A 263 -3.40 -0.46 -2.61
C THR A 263 -2.72 0.51 -3.56
N LEU A 264 -1.40 0.40 -3.75
CA LEU A 264 -0.63 1.27 -4.62
C LEU A 264 -0.92 1.04 -6.10
N SER A 265 -1.38 -0.16 -6.47
CA SER A 265 -1.86 -0.39 -7.84
C SER A 265 -3.08 0.47 -8.21
N LEU A 266 -3.81 1.00 -7.23
CA LEU A 266 -4.90 1.93 -7.42
C LEU A 266 -4.46 3.38 -7.30
N ASN A 267 -3.80 3.72 -6.19
CA ASN A 267 -3.52 5.09 -5.80
C ASN A 267 -2.16 5.63 -6.24
N MET A 268 -1.45 4.93 -7.11
CA MET A 268 -0.21 5.46 -7.66
C MET A 268 -0.38 6.85 -8.33
N PRO A 269 -1.55 7.24 -8.87
CA PRO A 269 -1.82 8.62 -9.30
C PRO A 269 -1.56 9.68 -8.24
N ASP A 270 -1.72 9.38 -6.94
CA ASP A 270 -1.43 10.33 -5.85
C ASP A 270 0.02 10.81 -5.85
N PHE A 271 0.92 9.98 -6.36
CA PHE A 271 2.36 10.27 -6.49
C PHE A 271 2.72 10.68 -7.92
N THR A 272 2.16 9.99 -8.94
CA THR A 272 2.54 10.25 -10.33
C THR A 272 1.94 11.53 -10.89
N ARG A 273 0.98 12.16 -10.18
CA ARG A 273 0.53 13.52 -10.51
C ARG A 273 1.64 14.58 -10.41
N TYR A 274 2.75 14.27 -9.75
CA TYR A 274 3.93 15.13 -9.68
C TYR A 274 4.99 14.76 -10.73
N GLY A 275 4.73 13.77 -11.58
CA GLY A 275 5.71 13.24 -12.54
C GLY A 275 6.02 14.19 -13.68
N ARG A 276 7.32 14.37 -13.95
CA ARG A 276 7.83 15.19 -15.05
C ARG A 276 7.52 14.58 -16.41
N SER A 277 7.47 13.26 -16.52
CA SER A 277 7.10 12.55 -17.75
C SER A 277 6.67 11.11 -17.50
N GLN A 278 5.98 10.50 -18.48
CA GLN A 278 5.64 9.07 -18.43
C GLN A 278 6.89 8.18 -18.39
N ARG A 279 7.94 8.55 -19.10
CA ARG A 279 9.19 7.80 -19.12
C ARG A 279 9.85 7.75 -17.74
N GLU A 280 9.92 8.89 -17.07
CA GLU A 280 10.53 9.01 -15.75
C GLU A 280 9.83 8.14 -14.70
N GLN A 281 8.50 8.24 -14.62
CA GLN A 281 7.73 7.44 -13.66
C GLN A 281 7.81 5.94 -14.00
N THR A 282 7.78 5.56 -15.27
CA THR A 282 7.83 4.15 -15.68
C THR A 282 9.18 3.53 -15.34
N ILE A 283 10.29 4.16 -15.75
CA ILE A 283 11.64 3.62 -15.49
C ILE A 283 11.90 3.51 -13.99
N GLY A 284 11.57 4.58 -13.22
CA GLY A 284 11.78 4.59 -11.78
C GLY A 284 11.07 3.45 -11.07
N GLN A 285 9.81 3.17 -11.45
CA GLN A 285 9.02 2.09 -10.85
C GLN A 285 9.47 0.69 -11.31
N VAL A 286 9.71 0.50 -12.63
CA VAL A 286 10.12 -0.80 -13.18
C VAL A 286 11.43 -1.29 -12.59
N VAL A 287 12.38 -0.38 -12.38
CA VAL A 287 13.68 -0.74 -11.82
C VAL A 287 13.60 -0.90 -10.30
N ALA A 288 12.98 0.06 -9.62
CA ALA A 288 13.12 0.13 -8.17
C ALA A 288 12.20 -0.85 -7.41
N LEU A 289 10.94 -1.03 -7.81
CA LEU A 289 10.02 -1.87 -7.05
C LEU A 289 10.47 -3.34 -6.98
N PRO A 290 10.67 -4.06 -8.10
CA PRO A 290 11.11 -5.46 -8.01
C PRO A 290 12.49 -5.61 -7.37
N ALA A 291 13.43 -4.70 -7.67
CA ALA A 291 14.78 -4.76 -7.12
C ALA A 291 14.81 -4.52 -5.61
N ALA A 292 14.13 -3.47 -5.11
CA ALA A 292 14.09 -3.18 -3.69
C ALA A 292 13.41 -4.30 -2.89
N MET A 293 12.26 -4.80 -3.36
CA MET A 293 11.53 -5.88 -2.71
C MET A 293 12.35 -7.17 -2.66
N THR A 294 13.01 -7.54 -3.76
CA THR A 294 13.84 -8.75 -3.82
C THR A 294 15.06 -8.63 -2.92
N LEU A 295 15.76 -7.49 -2.95
CA LEU A 295 16.94 -7.26 -2.12
C LEU A 295 16.60 -7.32 -0.62
N LEU A 296 15.59 -6.57 -0.19
CA LEU A 296 15.20 -6.53 1.23
C LEU A 296 14.66 -7.86 1.72
N SER A 297 13.91 -8.57 0.88
CA SER A 297 13.45 -9.92 1.19
C SER A 297 14.61 -10.91 1.31
N MET A 298 15.62 -10.81 0.44
CA MET A 298 16.83 -11.65 0.54
C MET A 298 17.62 -11.36 1.82
N MET A 299 17.71 -10.08 2.21
CA MET A 299 18.30 -9.71 3.51
C MET A 299 17.53 -10.36 4.67
N GLY A 300 16.19 -10.34 4.61
CA GLY A 300 15.34 -11.02 5.59
C GLY A 300 15.60 -12.53 5.67
N VAL A 301 15.77 -13.20 4.52
CA VAL A 301 16.13 -14.64 4.45
C VAL A 301 17.47 -14.90 5.12
N VAL A 302 18.50 -14.14 4.74
CA VAL A 302 19.87 -14.34 5.28
C VAL A 302 19.90 -14.09 6.79
N VAL A 303 19.27 -13.01 7.26
CA VAL A 303 19.24 -12.69 8.70
C VAL A 303 18.47 -13.76 9.48
N THR A 304 17.31 -14.20 9.00
CA THR A 304 16.52 -15.25 9.66
C THR A 304 17.27 -16.58 9.68
N SER A 305 17.95 -16.93 8.58
CA SER A 305 18.78 -18.13 8.47
C SER A 305 19.92 -18.15 9.49
N ALA A 306 20.66 -17.05 9.56
CA ALA A 306 21.75 -16.90 10.51
C ALA A 306 21.22 -16.87 11.96
N ALA A 307 20.11 -16.21 12.20
CA ALA A 307 19.49 -16.10 13.52
C ALA A 307 19.08 -17.48 14.09
N LEU A 308 18.66 -18.42 13.27
CA LEU A 308 18.35 -19.81 13.69
C LEU A 308 19.59 -20.56 14.17
N VAL A 309 20.78 -20.22 13.66
CA VAL A 309 22.06 -20.79 14.15
C VAL A 309 22.49 -20.13 15.46
N ILE A 310 22.34 -18.79 15.55
CA ILE A 310 22.75 -18.02 16.74
C ILE A 310 21.81 -18.32 17.93
N TYR A 311 20.49 -18.49 17.64
CA TYR A 311 19.46 -18.72 18.65
C TYR A 311 18.71 -20.04 18.40
N PRO A 312 19.36 -21.22 18.58
CA PRO A 312 18.76 -22.52 18.25
C PRO A 312 17.55 -22.88 19.12
N GLN A 313 17.37 -22.19 20.24
CA GLN A 313 16.23 -22.36 21.14
C GLN A 313 14.94 -21.65 20.59
N SER A 314 15.11 -20.70 19.65
CA SER A 314 14.03 -19.93 19.10
C SER A 314 13.48 -20.59 17.82
N SER A 315 12.16 -20.58 17.67
CA SER A 315 11.54 -21.11 16.45
C SER A 315 11.57 -20.09 15.30
N SER A 316 11.55 -20.58 14.06
CA SER A 316 11.39 -19.73 12.89
C SER A 316 10.14 -18.84 12.96
N LYS A 317 9.08 -19.29 13.66
CA LYS A 317 7.85 -18.51 13.89
C LYS A 317 8.08 -17.29 14.78
N VAL A 318 9.05 -17.31 15.68
CA VAL A 318 9.41 -16.16 16.53
C VAL A 318 10.34 -15.23 15.77
N LEU A 319 11.31 -15.78 15.06
CA LEU A 319 12.35 -15.03 14.35
C LEU A 319 11.91 -14.43 13.00
N TRP A 320 10.67 -14.72 12.57
CA TRP A 320 10.10 -14.10 11.36
C TRP A 320 9.84 -12.59 11.54
N ASP A 321 9.70 -12.12 12.78
CA ASP A 321 9.57 -10.70 13.12
C ASP A 321 10.95 -10.17 13.57
N PRO A 322 11.55 -9.20 12.83
CA PRO A 322 12.87 -8.68 13.16
C PRO A 322 12.91 -7.94 14.50
N ILE A 323 11.80 -7.45 15.03
CA ILE A 323 11.73 -6.84 16.36
C ILE A 323 12.00 -7.90 17.42
N ASN A 324 11.37 -9.07 17.28
CA ASN A 324 11.59 -10.19 18.18
C ASN A 324 13.06 -10.65 18.13
N LEU A 325 13.67 -10.71 16.94
CA LEU A 325 15.08 -11.04 16.80
C LEU A 325 15.99 -10.05 17.54
N ILE A 326 15.80 -8.76 17.31
CA ILE A 326 16.64 -7.72 17.94
C ILE A 326 16.42 -7.67 19.45
N SER A 327 15.23 -8.03 19.95
CA SER A 327 14.96 -8.10 21.38
C SER A 327 15.78 -9.18 22.11
N LEU A 328 16.36 -10.15 21.37
CA LEU A 328 17.27 -11.18 21.91
C LEU A 328 18.71 -10.69 22.08
N PHE A 329 19.05 -9.50 21.60
CA PHE A 329 20.40 -8.94 21.75
C PHE A 329 20.67 -8.57 23.19
N THR A 330 21.89 -8.86 23.66
CA THR A 330 22.28 -8.63 25.06
C THR A 330 22.79 -7.23 25.32
N ASP A 331 23.30 -6.53 24.30
CA ASP A 331 23.82 -5.17 24.43
C ASP A 331 22.70 -4.13 24.31
N PRO A 332 22.39 -3.39 25.39
CA PRO A 332 21.29 -2.41 25.39
C PRO A 332 21.47 -1.27 24.36
N LEU A 333 22.72 -0.86 24.09
CA LEU A 333 22.98 0.21 23.13
C LEU A 333 22.63 -0.24 21.71
N THR A 334 23.04 -1.44 21.33
CA THR A 334 22.70 -2.04 20.03
C THR A 334 21.19 -2.19 19.86
N VAL A 335 20.48 -2.65 20.90
CA VAL A 335 19.01 -2.74 20.87
C VAL A 335 18.39 -1.35 20.70
N CYS A 336 18.80 -0.37 21.49
CA CYS A 336 18.24 0.99 21.41
C CYS A 336 18.47 1.63 20.04
N VAL A 337 19.69 1.56 19.48
CA VAL A 337 20.01 2.14 18.17
C VAL A 337 19.23 1.43 17.06
N SER A 338 19.18 0.11 17.09
CA SER A 338 18.43 -0.68 16.08
C SER A 338 16.93 -0.39 16.14
N MET A 339 16.34 -0.40 17.33
CA MET A 339 14.90 -0.15 17.51
C MET A 339 14.53 1.31 17.26
N PHE A 340 15.38 2.28 17.58
CA PHE A 340 15.18 3.67 17.22
C PHE A 340 15.14 3.84 15.69
N THR A 341 16.05 3.16 14.98
CA THR A 341 16.06 3.14 13.52
C THR A 341 14.75 2.59 12.96
N VAL A 342 14.32 1.44 13.50
CA VAL A 342 13.04 0.82 13.13
C VAL A 342 11.87 1.77 13.38
N ALA A 343 11.84 2.44 14.53
CA ALA A 343 10.77 3.37 14.88
C ALA A 343 10.71 4.58 13.91
N VAL A 344 11.87 5.20 13.61
CA VAL A 344 11.95 6.34 12.67
C VAL A 344 11.55 5.91 11.25
N ALA A 345 12.05 4.79 10.77
CA ALA A 345 11.71 4.24 9.46
C ALA A 345 10.22 3.93 9.34
N THR A 346 9.68 3.26 10.36
CA THR A 346 8.27 2.91 10.41
C THR A 346 7.38 4.16 10.44
N LEU A 347 7.78 5.21 11.17
CA LEU A 347 7.08 6.49 11.21
C LEU A 347 7.03 7.15 9.81
N ALA A 348 8.18 7.27 9.15
CA ALA A 348 8.29 7.87 7.83
C ALA A 348 7.44 7.12 6.80
N MET A 349 7.66 5.82 6.68
CA MET A 349 6.93 4.96 5.75
C MET A 349 5.42 4.94 6.04
N ASN A 350 5.02 4.92 7.29
CA ASN A 350 3.60 4.87 7.68
C ASN A 350 2.85 6.11 7.20
N ILE A 351 3.41 7.29 7.40
CA ILE A 351 2.79 8.54 6.94
C ILE A 351 2.73 8.58 5.41
N ALA A 352 3.83 8.27 4.73
CA ALA A 352 3.91 8.31 3.27
C ALA A 352 2.92 7.35 2.59
N ALA A 353 2.94 6.09 2.98
CA ALA A 353 2.17 5.04 2.31
C ALA A 353 0.72 4.95 2.80
N ASN A 354 0.48 5.23 4.10
CA ASN A 354 -0.78 4.87 4.75
C ASN A 354 -1.59 6.07 5.25
N VAL A 355 -1.13 7.33 5.07
CA VAL A 355 -1.87 8.53 5.45
C VAL A 355 -2.21 9.41 4.25
N VAL A 356 -1.25 9.65 3.36
CA VAL A 356 -1.43 10.60 2.25
C VAL A 356 -2.63 10.22 1.38
N SER A 357 -2.69 8.97 0.95
CA SER A 357 -3.74 8.53 0.05
C SER A 357 -5.11 8.36 0.73
N PRO A 358 -5.25 7.73 1.90
CA PRO A 358 -6.57 7.69 2.55
C PRO A 358 -7.08 9.07 2.94
N ALA A 359 -6.20 10.04 3.23
CA ALA A 359 -6.63 11.43 3.41
C ALA A 359 -7.25 12.00 2.14
N ASN A 360 -6.68 11.73 0.96
CA ASN A 360 -7.27 12.08 -0.33
C ASN A 360 -8.61 11.37 -0.56
N ASP A 361 -8.70 10.08 -0.22
CA ASP A 361 -9.91 9.28 -0.39
C ASP A 361 -11.06 9.80 0.47
N PHE A 362 -10.81 10.11 1.74
CA PHE A 362 -11.80 10.72 2.63
C PHE A 362 -12.18 12.15 2.19
N SER A 363 -11.20 12.93 1.70
CA SER A 363 -11.46 14.25 1.13
C SER A 363 -12.34 14.19 -0.12
N ASN A 364 -12.24 13.10 -0.92
CA ASN A 364 -13.13 12.88 -2.05
C ASN A 364 -14.57 12.61 -1.62
N ALA A 365 -14.77 11.88 -0.53
CA ALA A 365 -16.11 11.58 -0.02
C ALA A 365 -16.82 12.84 0.55
N PHE A 366 -16.06 13.71 1.21
CA PHE A 366 -16.58 14.92 1.85
C PHE A 366 -15.68 16.14 1.55
N PRO A 367 -15.62 16.64 0.29
CA PRO A 367 -14.63 17.61 -0.16
C PRO A 367 -14.61 18.93 0.62
N ARG A 368 -15.77 19.35 1.15
CA ARG A 368 -15.91 20.60 1.91
C ARG A 368 -15.54 20.50 3.38
N TYR A 369 -15.51 19.29 3.93
CA TYR A 369 -15.37 19.06 5.38
C TYR A 369 -14.07 18.38 5.75
N ILE A 370 -13.51 17.55 4.87
CA ILE A 370 -12.31 16.76 5.11
C ILE A 370 -11.14 17.32 4.30
N ASN A 371 -10.05 17.59 4.98
CA ASN A 371 -8.76 17.93 4.41
C ASN A 371 -7.73 16.89 4.81
N PHE A 372 -6.49 17.04 4.37
CA PHE A 372 -5.40 16.12 4.69
C PHE A 372 -5.27 15.80 6.20
N ARG A 373 -5.34 16.83 7.07
CA ARG A 373 -5.21 16.62 8.52
C ARG A 373 -6.37 15.82 9.09
N THR A 374 -7.59 16.19 8.75
CA THR A 374 -8.79 15.50 9.24
C THR A 374 -8.86 14.09 8.70
N GLY A 375 -8.55 13.88 7.41
CA GLY A 375 -8.49 12.55 6.79
C GLY A 375 -7.41 11.66 7.43
N GLY A 376 -6.24 12.23 7.73
CA GLY A 376 -5.18 11.54 8.46
C GLY A 376 -5.58 11.14 9.88
N LEU A 377 -6.32 11.99 10.61
CA LEU A 377 -6.86 11.65 11.93
C LEU A 377 -7.90 10.52 11.87
N ILE A 378 -8.78 10.55 10.87
CA ILE A 378 -9.75 9.45 10.62
C ILE A 378 -8.97 8.15 10.38
N THR A 379 -7.92 8.20 9.55
CA THR A 379 -7.04 7.04 9.30
C THR A 379 -6.43 6.52 10.60
N ALA A 380 -5.92 7.40 11.44
CA ALA A 380 -5.27 7.04 12.70
C ALA A 380 -6.23 6.36 13.69
N ILE A 381 -7.46 6.83 13.78
CA ILE A 381 -8.50 6.24 14.65
C ILE A 381 -8.96 4.88 14.09
N LEU A 382 -9.28 4.80 12.80
CA LEU A 382 -9.71 3.56 12.16
C LEU A 382 -8.61 2.49 12.23
N GLY A 383 -7.33 2.89 12.14
CA GLY A 383 -6.20 1.98 12.28
C GLY A 383 -6.17 1.24 13.62
N ILE A 384 -6.56 1.89 14.72
CA ILE A 384 -6.69 1.22 16.03
C ILE A 384 -7.87 0.24 16.02
N LEU A 385 -9.01 0.67 15.49
CA LEU A 385 -10.24 -0.12 15.49
C LEU A 385 -10.11 -1.42 14.66
N MET A 386 -9.20 -1.45 13.68
CA MET A 386 -8.91 -2.64 12.88
C MET A 386 -8.09 -3.70 13.62
N GLN A 387 -7.73 -3.49 14.88
CA GLN A 387 -7.04 -4.45 15.74
C GLN A 387 -5.73 -4.98 15.10
N PRO A 388 -4.76 -4.10 14.82
CA PRO A 388 -3.56 -4.44 14.05
C PRO A 388 -2.72 -5.57 14.66
N TRP A 389 -2.73 -5.72 15.98
CA TRP A 389 -2.07 -6.81 16.69
C TRP A 389 -2.57 -8.19 16.28
N LYS A 390 -3.85 -8.32 15.87
CA LYS A 390 -4.40 -9.57 15.35
C LYS A 390 -4.02 -9.82 13.89
N LEU A 391 -3.92 -8.76 13.08
CA LEU A 391 -3.62 -8.87 11.65
C LEU A 391 -2.23 -9.45 11.39
N ILE A 392 -1.28 -9.24 12.30
CA ILE A 392 0.11 -9.69 12.19
C ILE A 392 0.52 -10.63 13.33
N ALA A 393 -0.43 -11.29 13.98
CA ALA A 393 -0.15 -12.19 15.09
C ALA A 393 0.75 -13.37 14.68
N ASP A 394 0.61 -13.86 13.45
CA ASP A 394 1.40 -14.94 12.89
C ASP A 394 1.50 -14.83 11.35
N PRO A 395 2.48 -15.55 10.70
CA PRO A 395 2.67 -15.50 9.26
C PRO A 395 1.44 -15.91 8.45
N SER A 396 0.67 -16.87 8.94
CA SER A 396 -0.55 -17.37 8.26
C SER A 396 -1.65 -16.30 8.25
N GLY A 397 -1.90 -15.67 9.39
CA GLY A 397 -2.83 -14.55 9.50
C GLY A 397 -2.41 -13.38 8.62
N TYR A 398 -1.13 -13.02 8.64
CA TYR A 398 -0.61 -11.91 7.85
C TYR A 398 -0.72 -12.15 6.34
N ILE A 399 -0.18 -13.28 5.82
CA ILE A 399 -0.12 -13.53 4.38
C ILE A 399 -1.48 -14.00 3.85
N PHE A 400 -2.06 -15.07 4.44
CA PHE A 400 -3.19 -15.77 3.83
C PHE A 400 -4.56 -15.22 4.23
N GLN A 401 -4.65 -14.45 5.30
CA GLN A 401 -5.90 -13.80 5.71
C GLN A 401 -5.90 -12.32 5.35
N TRP A 402 -4.93 -11.54 5.83
CA TRP A 402 -4.89 -10.11 5.59
C TRP A 402 -4.57 -9.77 4.13
N LEU A 403 -3.41 -10.19 3.60
CA LEU A 403 -2.99 -9.80 2.24
C LEU A 403 -3.91 -10.38 1.16
N VAL A 404 -4.24 -11.68 1.23
CA VAL A 404 -5.14 -12.31 0.26
C VAL A 404 -6.56 -11.77 0.43
N GLY A 405 -7.01 -11.59 1.68
CA GLY A 405 -8.39 -11.20 2.00
C GLY A 405 -8.84 -9.90 1.33
N TYR A 406 -8.04 -8.84 1.40
CA TYR A 406 -8.45 -7.58 0.76
C TYR A 406 -8.08 -7.49 -0.73
N SER A 407 -7.15 -8.34 -1.20
CA SER A 407 -6.62 -8.23 -2.55
C SER A 407 -7.68 -8.37 -3.63
N GLY A 408 -8.67 -9.24 -3.43
CA GLY A 408 -9.77 -9.46 -4.38
C GLY A 408 -10.62 -8.21 -4.63
N GLY A 409 -10.91 -7.44 -3.57
CA GLY A 409 -11.63 -6.18 -3.67
C GLY A 409 -10.84 -5.12 -4.44
N LEU A 410 -9.55 -4.97 -4.13
CA LEU A 410 -8.68 -4.00 -4.82
C LEU A 410 -8.40 -4.44 -6.27
N GLY A 411 -8.27 -5.74 -6.53
CA GLY A 411 -8.19 -6.29 -7.89
C GLY A 411 -9.43 -5.94 -8.71
N SER A 412 -10.62 -6.07 -8.12
CA SER A 412 -11.89 -5.73 -8.78
C SER A 412 -11.95 -4.24 -9.19
N ILE A 413 -11.48 -3.34 -8.32
CA ILE A 413 -11.39 -1.92 -8.64
C ILE A 413 -10.37 -1.68 -9.76
N ALA A 414 -9.19 -2.30 -9.67
CA ALA A 414 -8.13 -2.16 -10.69
C ALA A 414 -8.61 -2.59 -12.08
N GLY A 415 -9.35 -3.70 -12.16
CA GLY A 415 -9.94 -4.19 -13.42
C GLY A 415 -10.85 -3.17 -14.08
N VAL A 416 -11.77 -2.57 -13.32
CA VAL A 416 -12.67 -1.52 -13.83
C VAL A 416 -11.89 -0.30 -14.30
N LEU A 417 -10.97 0.23 -13.48
CA LEU A 417 -10.22 1.45 -13.80
C LEU A 417 -9.37 1.30 -15.06
N ILE A 418 -8.67 0.17 -15.19
CA ILE A 418 -7.79 -0.08 -16.32
C ILE A 418 -8.60 -0.25 -17.61
N ILE A 419 -9.66 -1.05 -17.57
CA ILE A 419 -10.53 -1.23 -18.75
C ILE A 419 -11.19 0.08 -19.14
N ASP A 420 -11.69 0.86 -18.18
CA ASP A 420 -12.28 2.17 -18.47
C ASP A 420 -11.30 3.10 -19.18
N TYR A 421 -10.14 3.29 -18.57
CA TYR A 421 -9.18 4.29 -19.05
C TYR A 421 -8.50 3.90 -20.35
N TRP A 422 -8.03 2.64 -20.45
CA TRP A 422 -7.22 2.21 -21.59
C TRP A 422 -8.07 1.77 -22.80
N ILE A 423 -9.19 1.10 -22.55
CA ILE A 423 -9.99 0.48 -23.62
C ILE A 423 -11.22 1.32 -23.97
N VAL A 424 -12.04 1.68 -22.97
CA VAL A 424 -13.28 2.43 -23.22
C VAL A 424 -12.97 3.88 -23.58
N LYS A 425 -12.18 4.58 -22.78
CA LYS A 425 -11.84 6.02 -22.96
C LYS A 425 -10.58 6.27 -23.78
N LYS A 426 -9.83 5.22 -24.14
CA LYS A 426 -8.63 5.32 -24.98
C LYS A 426 -7.64 6.39 -24.50
N LYS A 427 -7.44 6.47 -23.18
CA LYS A 427 -6.54 7.42 -22.47
C LYS A 427 -6.94 8.90 -22.60
N LYS A 428 -8.21 9.19 -22.89
CA LYS A 428 -8.74 10.57 -22.96
C LYS A 428 -9.72 10.80 -21.82
N LEU A 429 -9.49 11.86 -21.06
CA LEU A 429 -10.38 12.32 -19.98
C LEU A 429 -10.68 13.80 -20.20
N GLU A 430 -11.93 14.19 -19.95
CA GLU A 430 -12.33 15.58 -19.87
C GLU A 430 -12.00 16.09 -18.46
N LEU A 431 -10.83 16.73 -18.32
CA LEU A 431 -10.26 17.11 -17.03
C LEU A 431 -11.17 18.00 -16.18
N PRO A 432 -11.81 19.08 -16.72
CA PRO A 432 -12.73 19.90 -15.94
C PRO A 432 -13.91 19.11 -15.40
N ASP A 433 -14.44 18.18 -16.20
CA ASP A 433 -15.66 17.43 -15.90
C ASP A 433 -15.47 16.42 -14.76
N LEU A 434 -14.23 16.05 -14.43
CA LEU A 434 -13.94 15.27 -13.24
C LEU A 434 -14.29 16.02 -11.94
N TYR A 435 -14.39 17.35 -11.99
CA TYR A 435 -14.68 18.22 -10.85
C TYR A 435 -16.08 18.84 -10.92
N LEU A 436 -16.84 18.59 -11.99
CA LEU A 436 -18.16 19.20 -12.21
C LEU A 436 -19.28 18.16 -12.05
N PRO A 437 -20.27 18.39 -11.14
CA PRO A 437 -21.37 17.43 -10.92
C PRO A 437 -22.22 17.17 -12.16
N GLU A 438 -22.31 18.15 -13.05
CA GLU A 438 -23.12 18.10 -14.28
C GLU A 438 -22.28 17.79 -15.53
N GLY A 439 -20.99 17.45 -15.37
CA GLY A 439 -20.10 17.06 -16.46
C GLY A 439 -20.42 15.67 -17.03
N VAL A 440 -19.60 15.24 -18.01
CA VAL A 440 -19.79 13.93 -18.70
C VAL A 440 -19.70 12.72 -17.76
N TYR A 441 -19.08 12.89 -16.59
CA TYR A 441 -18.96 11.83 -15.57
C TYR A 441 -20.10 11.81 -14.53
N LYS A 442 -21.17 12.56 -14.78
CA LYS A 442 -22.37 12.51 -13.93
C LYS A 442 -23.05 11.14 -13.94
N TYR A 443 -23.03 10.45 -15.08
CA TYR A 443 -23.74 9.17 -15.27
C TYR A 443 -25.17 9.20 -14.67
N GLN A 444 -25.57 8.15 -13.93
CA GLN A 444 -26.87 8.11 -13.24
C GLN A 444 -26.73 8.71 -11.84
N LYS A 445 -27.17 9.96 -11.66
CA LYS A 445 -27.13 10.68 -10.37
C LYS A 445 -25.75 10.71 -9.73
N GLY A 446 -24.70 10.85 -10.51
CA GLY A 446 -23.32 10.91 -10.06
C GLY A 446 -22.63 9.55 -9.90
N SER A 447 -23.27 8.46 -10.30
CA SER A 447 -22.72 7.11 -10.21
C SER A 447 -22.86 6.34 -11.51
N ASN A 448 -21.85 5.55 -11.87
CA ASN A 448 -21.88 4.64 -13.01
C ASN A 448 -22.29 3.22 -12.54
N PRO A 449 -23.54 2.78 -12.80
CA PRO A 449 -23.99 1.46 -12.37
C PRO A 449 -23.16 0.32 -12.92
N ALA A 450 -22.63 0.45 -14.16
CA ALA A 450 -21.79 -0.56 -14.78
C ALA A 450 -20.52 -0.83 -13.97
N ALA A 451 -19.85 0.22 -13.48
CA ALA A 451 -18.66 0.10 -12.66
C ALA A 451 -18.96 -0.51 -11.28
N ILE A 452 -20.06 -0.06 -10.67
CA ILE A 452 -20.47 -0.57 -9.35
C ILE A 452 -20.82 -2.06 -9.43
N VAL A 453 -21.67 -2.47 -10.38
CA VAL A 453 -22.09 -3.86 -10.58
C VAL A 453 -20.90 -4.75 -10.89
N ALA A 454 -20.00 -4.32 -11.79
CA ALA A 454 -18.81 -5.06 -12.13
C ALA A 454 -17.90 -5.29 -10.90
N THR A 455 -17.70 -4.25 -10.09
CA THR A 455 -16.91 -4.33 -8.86
C THR A 455 -17.56 -5.28 -7.84
N VAL A 456 -18.85 -5.16 -7.61
CA VAL A 456 -19.57 -6.00 -6.63
C VAL A 456 -19.51 -7.47 -7.03
N ILE A 457 -19.73 -7.80 -8.30
CA ILE A 457 -19.64 -9.20 -8.79
C ILE A 457 -18.20 -9.70 -8.69
N GLY A 458 -17.20 -8.88 -9.07
CA GLY A 458 -15.79 -9.22 -8.93
C GLY A 458 -15.41 -9.54 -7.47
N CYS A 459 -15.82 -8.69 -6.52
CA CYS A 459 -15.63 -8.91 -5.09
C CYS A 459 -16.34 -10.19 -4.61
N ALA A 460 -17.58 -10.39 -4.99
CA ALA A 460 -18.35 -11.56 -4.58
C ALA A 460 -17.70 -12.87 -5.01
N LEU A 461 -17.23 -12.95 -6.26
CA LEU A 461 -16.52 -14.13 -6.76
C LEU A 461 -15.14 -14.30 -6.13
N ALA A 462 -14.40 -13.21 -5.90
CA ALA A 462 -13.08 -13.27 -5.26
C ALA A 462 -13.17 -13.76 -3.81
N TRP A 463 -14.25 -13.44 -3.09
CA TRP A 463 -14.39 -13.75 -1.67
C TRP A 463 -15.28 -14.96 -1.37
N VAL A 464 -16.03 -15.51 -2.35
CA VAL A 464 -16.95 -16.63 -2.11
C VAL A 464 -16.23 -17.84 -1.49
N GLY A 465 -14.98 -18.11 -1.88
CA GLY A 465 -14.18 -19.21 -1.35
C GLY A 465 -13.78 -19.06 0.13
N TRP A 466 -13.86 -17.87 0.68
CA TRP A 466 -13.70 -17.65 2.13
C TRP A 466 -14.88 -18.24 2.94
N PHE A 467 -16.08 -18.15 2.39
CA PHE A 467 -17.30 -18.60 3.05
C PHE A 467 -17.71 -20.02 2.64
N TYR A 468 -17.30 -20.48 1.45
CA TYR A 468 -17.69 -21.78 0.88
C TYR A 468 -16.47 -22.56 0.43
N ALA A 469 -16.03 -23.51 1.23
CA ALA A 469 -14.79 -24.27 1.06
C ALA A 469 -14.60 -24.94 -0.33
N PRO A 470 -15.64 -25.49 -1.02
CA PRO A 470 -15.48 -26.04 -2.35
C PRO A 470 -14.99 -25.03 -3.41
N LEU A 471 -15.21 -23.73 -3.18
CA LEU A 471 -14.75 -22.64 -4.05
C LEU A 471 -13.51 -21.93 -3.51
N LYS A 472 -12.80 -22.53 -2.54
CA LYS A 472 -11.57 -21.94 -1.96
C LYS A 472 -10.57 -21.50 -3.00
N ILE A 473 -10.47 -22.20 -4.12
CA ILE A 473 -9.59 -21.84 -5.24
C ILE A 473 -9.82 -20.39 -5.72
N LEU A 474 -11.07 -19.92 -5.75
CA LEU A 474 -11.37 -18.55 -6.16
C LEU A 474 -10.80 -17.53 -5.16
N PHE A 475 -10.80 -17.86 -3.86
CA PHE A 475 -10.18 -17.04 -2.85
C PHE A 475 -8.65 -17.10 -2.91
N ASP A 476 -8.06 -18.26 -3.15
CA ASP A 476 -6.62 -18.42 -3.30
C ASP A 476 -6.07 -17.56 -4.47
N TYR A 477 -6.89 -17.34 -5.51
CA TYR A 477 -6.62 -16.43 -6.64
C TYR A 477 -7.35 -15.09 -6.54
N ALA A 478 -7.74 -14.63 -5.35
CA ALA A 478 -8.69 -13.53 -5.14
C ALA A 478 -8.40 -12.28 -6.00
N TRP A 479 -7.14 -11.83 -6.05
CA TRP A 479 -6.79 -10.66 -6.85
C TRP A 479 -7.05 -10.86 -8.35
N PHE A 480 -6.64 -12.01 -8.90
CA PHE A 480 -6.83 -12.33 -10.32
C PHE A 480 -8.30 -12.50 -10.69
N VAL A 481 -9.05 -13.19 -9.83
CA VAL A 481 -10.49 -13.40 -10.00
C VAL A 481 -11.22 -12.06 -9.98
N GLY A 482 -10.95 -11.22 -8.99
CA GLY A 482 -11.54 -9.90 -8.88
C GLY A 482 -11.22 -9.03 -10.09
N PHE A 483 -9.94 -8.93 -10.45
CA PHE A 483 -9.47 -8.14 -11.58
C PHE A 483 -10.08 -8.56 -12.92
N ALA A 484 -10.00 -9.85 -13.25
CA ALA A 484 -10.50 -10.36 -14.54
C ALA A 484 -12.02 -10.26 -14.63
N THR A 485 -12.74 -10.69 -13.59
CA THR A 485 -14.20 -10.69 -13.58
C THR A 485 -14.76 -9.28 -13.73
N SER A 486 -14.29 -8.34 -12.89
CA SER A 486 -14.80 -6.96 -12.92
C SER A 486 -14.44 -6.27 -14.22
N GLY A 487 -13.21 -6.46 -14.74
CA GLY A 487 -12.78 -5.88 -16.01
C GLY A 487 -13.62 -6.39 -17.19
N ILE A 488 -13.84 -7.70 -17.28
CA ILE A 488 -14.65 -8.31 -18.35
C ILE A 488 -16.11 -7.82 -18.28
N ILE A 489 -16.74 -7.86 -17.10
CA ILE A 489 -18.14 -7.42 -16.94
C ILE A 489 -18.28 -5.94 -17.30
N TYR A 490 -17.36 -5.11 -16.79
CA TYR A 490 -17.38 -3.68 -17.09
C TYR A 490 -17.28 -3.41 -18.60
N TYR A 491 -16.33 -4.08 -19.28
CA TYR A 491 -16.16 -3.98 -20.73
C TYR A 491 -17.43 -4.38 -21.49
N LEU A 492 -18.04 -5.51 -21.14
CA LEU A 492 -19.25 -6.02 -21.80
C LEU A 492 -20.45 -5.07 -21.66
N ILE A 493 -20.62 -4.46 -20.49
CA ILE A 493 -21.72 -3.49 -20.26
C ILE A 493 -21.47 -2.20 -21.05
N MET A 494 -20.26 -1.63 -20.96
CA MET A 494 -19.94 -0.36 -21.61
C MET A 494 -19.89 -0.48 -23.13
N SER A 495 -19.42 -1.59 -23.69
CA SER A 495 -19.40 -1.82 -25.15
C SER A 495 -20.79 -1.96 -25.76
N LYS A 496 -21.77 -2.50 -25.01
CA LYS A 496 -23.17 -2.54 -25.45
C LYS A 496 -23.81 -1.15 -25.43
N SER A 497 -23.53 -0.38 -24.39
CA SER A 497 -24.05 1.00 -24.25
C SER A 497 -23.57 1.91 -25.39
N ALA A 498 -22.30 1.79 -25.79
CA ALA A 498 -21.74 2.55 -26.91
C ALA A 498 -22.30 2.18 -28.30
N LYS A 499 -22.92 1.01 -28.45
CA LYS A 499 -23.57 0.58 -29.72
C LYS A 499 -25.03 0.98 -29.78
N SER A 500 -25.64 1.43 -28.68
CA SER A 500 -27.03 1.84 -28.59
C SER A 500 -27.22 3.35 -28.63
N THR A 501 -26.14 4.10 -28.62
CA THR A 501 -26.07 5.55 -28.89
C THR A 501 -25.48 5.81 -30.27
#